data_8ab06f1fac58f4b1432d59abf0bea5d8
#
_entry.id   8ab06f1fac58f4b1432d59abf0bea5d8
#
_cell.length_a   1.000
_cell.length_b   1.000
_cell.length_c   1.000
_cell.angle_alpha   90.00
_cell.angle_beta   90.00
_cell.angle_gamma   90.00
#
_symmetry.space_group_name_H-M   'P 1'
#
loop_
_entity.id
_entity.type
_entity.pdbx_description
1 polymer ?
#
loop_
_entity_poly.entity_id
_entity_poly.type
_entity_poly.pdbx_seq_one_letter_code
_entity_poly.pdbx_strand_id
1 'polypeptide(L)'
;KDSRQSRFKRWTYGVEKIGENGKPVEKGDLKEKDSEDSEKVVQIYLLEKYNEAFKDTKINVTNKLQDYKDHNDGKSYIGVITIDGNKMGDMVGKINQFDELSKFSKEIDKVYYSSLIDELKEYSLKIKDEKLHFTPVLQAGDDICLIVKAEHAIEIAAGIIRRIKETSKNNEVLKQYMVQDYLTACTGVAIARYSYPFFEAVKVSEHLCREAKEITHLAKPSPGELKNSFINWEVVQSQVERGFKYEQCVRNRDIKEIFHI
;
A
#
# COMPACT_ATOMS: atom_id res chain seq x y z
N LYS A 1 -19.43 -10.31 12.91
CA LYS A 1 -18.16 -11.09 12.81
C LYS A 1 -17.36 -10.43 11.73
N ASP A 2 -16.26 -9.81 12.12
CA ASP A 2 -15.50 -8.84 11.35
C ASP A 2 -14.75 -9.52 10.19
N SER A 3 -15.17 -9.27 8.96
CA SER A 3 -14.55 -9.80 7.75
C SER A 3 -13.07 -9.36 7.58
N ARG A 4 -12.63 -8.36 8.36
CA ARG A 4 -11.29 -7.78 8.34
C ARG A 4 -10.24 -8.64 9.07
N GLN A 5 -10.61 -9.29 10.20
CA GLN A 5 -9.73 -10.28 10.83
C GLN A 5 -9.47 -11.50 9.93
N SER A 6 -10.40 -11.80 8.99
CA SER A 6 -10.21 -12.90 8.06
C SER A 6 -9.22 -12.59 6.92
N ARG A 7 -9.05 -11.31 6.53
CA ARG A 7 -8.05 -10.92 5.51
C ARG A 7 -6.63 -11.04 6.06
N PHE A 8 -6.36 -10.50 7.23
CA PHE A 8 -5.05 -10.63 7.89
C PHE A 8 -4.69 -12.10 8.15
N LYS A 9 -5.63 -12.90 8.67
CA LYS A 9 -5.42 -14.35 8.87
C LYS A 9 -5.16 -15.12 7.56
N ARG A 10 -5.72 -14.68 6.44
CA ARG A 10 -5.51 -15.34 5.13
C ARG A 10 -4.09 -15.13 4.59
N TRP A 11 -3.45 -14.03 4.95
CA TRP A 11 -2.09 -13.67 4.53
C TRP A 11 -0.99 -14.41 5.30
N THR A 12 -1.20 -14.66 6.58
CA THR A 12 -0.24 -15.43 7.40
C THR A 12 -0.17 -16.92 7.01
N TYR A 13 -1.16 -17.44 6.30
CA TYR A 13 -1.18 -18.83 5.85
C TYR A 13 -0.39 -19.12 4.55
N GLY A 14 0.10 -18.11 3.86
CA GLY A 14 0.83 -18.25 2.59
C GLY A 14 2.35 -18.33 2.72
N VAL A 15 2.91 -18.04 3.89
CA VAL A 15 4.35 -18.15 4.12
C VAL A 15 4.66 -19.60 4.54
N GLU A 16 5.19 -20.41 3.61
CA GLU A 16 5.77 -21.71 3.96
C GLU A 16 6.97 -21.44 4.87
N LYS A 17 6.84 -21.83 6.15
CA LYS A 17 8.00 -21.90 7.05
C LYS A 17 8.98 -22.92 6.45
N ILE A 18 10.14 -22.45 6.06
CA ILE A 18 11.25 -23.33 5.72
C ILE A 18 11.95 -23.67 7.04
N GLY A 19 11.90 -24.92 7.44
CA GLY A 19 12.62 -25.42 8.61
C GLY A 19 14.13 -25.33 8.42
N GLU A 20 14.91 -25.45 9.50
CA GLU A 20 16.38 -25.39 9.49
C GLU A 20 17.05 -26.33 8.48
N ASN A 21 16.33 -27.28 7.92
CA ASN A 21 16.78 -28.29 6.95
C ASN A 21 16.33 -27.97 5.51
N GLY A 22 15.80 -26.78 5.24
CA GLY A 22 15.35 -26.36 3.89
C GLY A 22 14.07 -27.03 3.38
N LYS A 23 13.32 -27.76 4.24
CA LYS A 23 12.04 -28.41 3.87
C LYS A 23 10.83 -27.66 4.43
N PRO A 24 9.70 -27.61 3.70
CA PRO A 24 8.46 -27.02 4.20
C PRO A 24 8.00 -27.72 5.49
N VAL A 25 7.57 -26.94 6.49
CA VAL A 25 6.96 -27.46 7.72
C VAL A 25 5.51 -27.81 7.44
N GLU A 26 5.09 -29.04 7.75
CA GLU A 26 3.72 -29.49 7.51
C GLU A 26 2.69 -28.75 8.40
N LYS A 27 1.51 -28.53 7.83
CA LYS A 27 0.40 -27.68 8.31
C LYS A 27 -0.22 -28.03 9.68
N GLY A 28 0.30 -29.03 10.41
CA GLY A 28 -0.35 -29.61 11.59
C GLY A 28 -0.06 -28.92 12.94
N ASP A 29 1.02 -28.15 13.08
CA ASP A 29 1.58 -27.79 14.39
C ASP A 29 1.62 -26.30 14.74
N LEU A 30 0.88 -25.45 14.02
CA LEU A 30 0.86 -24.00 14.29
C LEU A 30 -0.12 -23.67 15.43
N LYS A 31 0.38 -23.59 16.66
CA LYS A 31 -0.35 -23.08 17.82
C LYS A 31 -0.50 -21.55 17.77
N GLU A 32 -1.51 -21.00 18.44
CA GLU A 32 -1.84 -19.56 18.49
C GLU A 32 -0.67 -18.60 18.84
N LYS A 33 0.41 -19.10 19.44
CA LYS A 33 1.66 -18.38 19.71
C LYS A 33 2.44 -17.98 18.46
N ASP A 34 2.20 -18.63 17.34
CA ASP A 34 2.94 -18.45 16.08
C ASP A 34 2.48 -17.21 15.27
N SER A 35 1.39 -16.54 15.65
CA SER A 35 0.90 -15.36 14.91
C SER A 35 1.77 -14.12 15.11
N GLU A 36 2.24 -13.85 16.34
CA GLU A 36 3.15 -12.71 16.62
C GLU A 36 4.53 -12.93 16.00
N ASP A 37 5.02 -14.16 15.97
CA ASP A 37 6.31 -14.49 15.35
C ASP A 37 6.24 -14.43 13.82
N SER A 38 5.10 -14.81 13.21
CA SER A 38 4.92 -14.71 11.76
C SER A 38 4.83 -13.26 11.27
N GLU A 39 4.19 -12.36 12.02
CA GLU A 39 4.16 -10.93 11.71
C GLU A 39 5.56 -10.31 11.74
N LYS A 40 6.37 -10.65 12.74
CA LYS A 40 7.78 -10.20 12.83
C LYS A 40 8.61 -10.73 11.67
N VAL A 41 8.44 -11.97 11.27
CA VAL A 41 9.16 -12.58 10.13
C VAL A 41 8.81 -11.88 8.82
N VAL A 42 7.53 -11.60 8.57
CA VAL A 42 7.11 -10.87 7.36
C VAL A 42 7.69 -9.46 7.34
N GLN A 43 7.68 -8.76 8.46
CA GLN A 43 8.24 -7.41 8.55
C GLN A 43 9.75 -7.39 8.34
N ILE A 44 10.49 -8.35 8.91
CA ILE A 44 11.93 -8.50 8.69
C ILE A 44 12.21 -8.76 7.21
N TYR A 45 11.48 -9.67 6.58
CA TYR A 45 11.62 -9.99 5.16
C TYR A 45 11.40 -8.75 4.27
N LEU A 46 10.36 -7.96 4.53
CA LEU A 46 10.10 -6.73 3.78
C LEU A 46 11.25 -5.72 3.94
N LEU A 47 11.75 -5.53 5.15
CA LEU A 47 12.87 -4.62 5.41
C LEU A 47 14.14 -5.06 4.66
N GLU A 48 14.48 -6.34 4.69
CA GLU A 48 15.64 -6.90 3.98
C GLU A 48 15.49 -6.73 2.46
N LYS A 49 14.32 -7.07 1.90
CA LYS A 49 14.00 -6.93 0.48
C LYS A 49 14.20 -5.48 0.00
N TYR A 50 13.70 -4.51 0.75
CA TYR A 50 13.81 -3.11 0.38
C TYR A 50 15.20 -2.51 0.68
N ASN A 51 15.89 -2.95 1.73
CA ASN A 51 17.28 -2.56 1.98
C ASN A 51 18.19 -2.98 0.82
N GLU A 52 18.02 -4.19 0.29
CA GLU A 52 18.79 -4.63 -0.88
C GLU A 52 18.41 -3.82 -2.14
N ALA A 53 17.13 -3.54 -2.35
CA ALA A 53 16.68 -2.77 -3.51
C ALA A 53 17.19 -1.31 -3.51
N PHE A 54 17.45 -0.74 -2.33
CA PHE A 54 17.83 0.66 -2.15
C PHE A 54 19.26 0.86 -1.64
N LYS A 55 20.09 -0.18 -1.60
CA LYS A 55 21.42 -0.14 -0.96
C LYS A 55 22.35 0.96 -1.51
N ASP A 56 22.23 1.27 -2.80
CA ASP A 56 23.07 2.29 -3.48
C ASP A 56 22.32 3.62 -3.72
N THR A 57 21.33 3.92 -2.88
CA THR A 57 20.47 5.10 -3.02
C THR A 57 20.50 5.99 -1.79
N LYS A 58 19.88 7.18 -1.89
CA LYS A 58 19.64 8.06 -0.74
C LYS A 58 18.39 7.67 0.09
N ILE A 59 17.90 6.45 -0.07
CA ILE A 59 16.71 5.97 0.64
C ILE A 59 17.15 5.24 1.91
N ASN A 60 16.60 5.65 3.04
CA ASN A 60 16.78 4.99 4.33
C ASN A 60 15.56 4.15 4.66
N VAL A 61 15.68 2.83 4.48
CA VAL A 61 14.63 1.89 4.87
C VAL A 61 14.67 1.70 6.39
N THR A 62 13.59 2.02 7.07
CA THR A 62 13.52 1.98 8.53
C THR A 62 12.19 1.43 9.02
N ASN A 63 12.18 0.82 10.19
CA ASN A 63 10.97 0.46 10.95
C ASN A 63 10.77 1.33 12.19
N LYS A 64 11.59 2.38 12.34
CA LYS A 64 11.58 3.25 13.52
C LYS A 64 10.89 4.56 13.18
N LEU A 65 9.71 4.81 13.74
CA LEU A 65 9.00 6.08 13.56
C LEU A 65 9.79 7.29 14.08
N GLN A 66 10.74 7.07 14.98
CA GLN A 66 11.64 8.12 15.49
C GLN A 66 12.56 8.70 14.41
N ASP A 67 12.86 7.94 13.34
CA ASP A 67 13.69 8.41 12.23
C ASP A 67 12.99 9.50 11.39
N TYR A 68 11.67 9.63 11.55
CA TYR A 68 10.87 10.70 10.92
C TYR A 68 10.83 12.01 11.75
N LYS A 69 11.47 12.01 12.93
CA LYS A 69 11.46 13.18 13.80
C LYS A 69 12.47 14.22 13.32
N ASP A 70 12.00 15.42 12.99
CA ASP A 70 12.87 16.55 12.73
C ASP A 70 13.42 17.13 14.03
N HIS A 71 14.72 17.38 14.05
CA HIS A 71 15.42 17.83 15.26
C HIS A 71 15.05 19.27 15.65
N ASN A 72 14.53 20.05 14.71
CA ASN A 72 14.35 21.50 14.89
C ASN A 72 12.94 21.94 15.29
N ASP A 73 11.92 21.10 15.19
CA ASP A 73 10.53 21.64 15.17
C ASP A 73 9.54 20.96 16.13
N GLY A 74 9.83 19.80 16.71
CA GLY A 74 8.91 19.07 17.58
C GLY A 74 7.56 18.67 16.94
N LYS A 75 7.34 19.02 15.68
CA LYS A 75 6.10 18.84 14.89
C LYS A 75 6.32 17.99 13.66
N SER A 76 6.96 16.86 13.83
CA SER A 76 7.21 15.95 12.71
C SER A 76 5.96 15.19 12.31
N TYR A 77 5.68 15.15 11.04
CA TYR A 77 4.54 14.45 10.46
C TYR A 77 5.00 13.34 9.52
N ILE A 78 4.23 12.25 9.53
CA ILE A 78 4.37 11.13 8.60
C ILE A 78 3.15 11.09 7.68
N GLY A 79 3.34 10.58 6.47
CA GLY A 79 2.28 10.19 5.57
C GLY A 79 2.21 8.66 5.51
N VAL A 80 1.08 8.12 5.90
CA VAL A 80 0.75 6.71 5.74
C VAL A 80 -0.03 6.58 4.44
N ILE A 81 0.53 5.85 3.48
CA ILE A 81 -0.01 5.69 2.14
C ILE A 81 -0.53 4.26 1.98
N THR A 82 -1.79 4.12 1.64
CA THR A 82 -2.41 2.83 1.25
C THR A 82 -2.80 2.90 -0.22
N ILE A 83 -2.35 1.93 -1.02
CA ILE A 83 -2.67 1.80 -2.44
C ILE A 83 -3.36 0.47 -2.66
N ASP A 84 -4.42 0.45 -3.46
CA ASP A 84 -5.22 -0.73 -3.75
C ASP A 84 -5.66 -0.71 -5.24
N GLY A 85 -5.40 -1.79 -5.95
CA GLY A 85 -5.70 -1.95 -7.38
C GLY A 85 -7.20 -1.92 -7.67
N ASN A 86 -7.56 -1.27 -8.79
CA ASN A 86 -8.95 -1.21 -9.21
C ASN A 86 -9.32 -2.47 -10.02
N LYS A 87 -10.52 -3.01 -9.76
CA LYS A 87 -11.10 -4.11 -10.57
C LYS A 87 -10.31 -5.43 -10.54
N MET A 88 -9.47 -5.66 -9.52
CA MET A 88 -8.72 -6.92 -9.40
C MET A 88 -9.65 -8.13 -9.34
N GLY A 89 -10.76 -8.06 -8.60
CA GLY A 89 -11.75 -9.13 -8.54
C GLY A 89 -12.37 -9.47 -9.91
N ASP A 90 -12.64 -8.45 -10.73
CA ASP A 90 -13.19 -8.65 -12.09
C ASP A 90 -12.16 -9.32 -13.01
N MET A 91 -10.88 -9.02 -12.84
CA MET A 91 -9.78 -9.63 -13.61
C MET A 91 -9.56 -11.08 -13.19
N VAL A 92 -9.45 -11.33 -11.88
CA VAL A 92 -9.31 -12.69 -11.32
C VAL A 92 -10.49 -13.58 -11.68
N GLY A 93 -11.71 -13.02 -11.71
CA GLY A 93 -12.92 -13.75 -12.11
C GLY A 93 -12.94 -14.27 -13.55
N LYS A 94 -12.04 -13.78 -14.42
CA LYS A 94 -11.87 -14.27 -15.80
C LYS A 94 -10.92 -15.46 -15.90
N ILE A 95 -10.18 -15.76 -14.83
CA ILE A 95 -9.13 -16.79 -14.81
C ILE A 95 -9.70 -18.10 -14.30
N ASN A 96 -9.67 -19.14 -15.12
CA ASN A 96 -10.23 -20.45 -14.78
C ASN A 96 -9.17 -21.50 -14.42
N GLN A 97 -7.90 -21.23 -14.69
CA GLN A 97 -6.81 -22.18 -14.48
C GLN A 97 -5.85 -21.68 -13.40
N PHE A 98 -5.40 -22.58 -12.53
CA PHE A 98 -4.49 -22.24 -11.42
C PHE A 98 -3.14 -21.70 -11.91
N ASP A 99 -2.59 -22.26 -12.99
CA ASP A 99 -1.32 -21.82 -13.56
C ASP A 99 -1.41 -20.40 -14.14
N GLU A 100 -2.54 -20.06 -14.76
CA GLU A 100 -2.81 -18.70 -15.24
C GLU A 100 -2.95 -17.73 -14.08
N LEU A 101 -3.66 -18.11 -13.01
CA LEU A 101 -3.80 -17.31 -11.81
C LEU A 101 -2.44 -17.06 -11.16
N SER A 102 -1.58 -18.07 -11.10
CA SER A 102 -0.22 -17.93 -10.56
C SER A 102 0.62 -16.95 -11.40
N LYS A 103 0.55 -17.03 -12.73
CA LYS A 103 1.23 -16.10 -13.65
C LYS A 103 0.69 -14.68 -13.49
N PHE A 104 -0.62 -14.52 -13.47
CA PHE A 104 -1.29 -13.24 -13.27
C PHE A 104 -0.85 -12.59 -11.95
N SER A 105 -0.91 -13.33 -10.83
CA SER A 105 -0.53 -12.83 -9.52
C SER A 105 0.94 -12.38 -9.47
N LYS A 106 1.85 -13.14 -10.08
CA LYS A 106 3.28 -12.76 -10.17
C LYS A 106 3.50 -11.48 -10.99
N GLU A 107 2.76 -11.30 -12.08
CA GLU A 107 2.89 -10.10 -12.90
C GLU A 107 2.28 -8.87 -12.20
N ILE A 108 1.18 -9.03 -11.46
CA ILE A 108 0.64 -7.96 -10.62
C ILE A 108 1.67 -7.54 -9.57
N ASP A 109 2.20 -8.49 -8.79
CA ASP A 109 3.23 -8.18 -7.78
C ASP A 109 4.44 -7.47 -8.39
N LYS A 110 4.91 -7.92 -9.56
CA LYS A 110 6.03 -7.31 -10.27
C LYS A 110 5.74 -5.88 -10.71
N VAL A 111 4.57 -5.60 -11.29
CA VAL A 111 4.18 -4.26 -11.73
C VAL A 111 4.11 -3.31 -10.55
N TYR A 112 3.45 -3.69 -9.48
CA TYR A 112 3.30 -2.86 -8.29
C TYR A 112 4.63 -2.65 -7.56
N TYR A 113 5.42 -3.71 -7.39
CA TYR A 113 6.73 -3.62 -6.76
C TYR A 113 7.70 -2.74 -7.57
N SER A 114 7.83 -2.96 -8.89
CA SER A 114 8.72 -2.15 -9.71
C SER A 114 8.29 -0.69 -9.75
N SER A 115 6.99 -0.42 -9.86
CA SER A 115 6.45 0.94 -9.83
C SER A 115 6.78 1.68 -8.54
N LEU A 116 6.68 0.99 -7.39
CA LEU A 116 7.08 1.54 -6.10
C LEU A 116 8.58 1.84 -6.03
N ILE A 117 9.42 0.87 -6.41
CA ILE A 117 10.87 1.02 -6.38
C ILE A 117 11.33 2.17 -7.27
N ASP A 118 10.86 2.21 -8.51
CA ASP A 118 11.28 3.19 -9.49
C ASP A 118 10.83 4.60 -9.09
N GLU A 119 9.64 4.74 -8.51
CA GLU A 119 9.19 6.04 -8.00
C GLU A 119 10.04 6.52 -6.84
N LEU A 120 10.27 5.69 -5.85
CA LEU A 120 11.07 6.07 -4.68
C LEU A 120 12.52 6.42 -5.09
N LYS A 121 13.11 5.66 -6.02
CA LYS A 121 14.45 5.97 -6.56
C LYS A 121 14.48 7.32 -7.24
N GLU A 122 13.58 7.56 -8.19
CA GLU A 122 13.53 8.86 -8.89
C GLU A 122 13.23 10.00 -7.93
N TYR A 123 12.27 9.81 -7.03
CA TYR A 123 11.91 10.84 -6.05
C TYR A 123 13.08 11.18 -5.13
N SER A 124 13.86 10.20 -4.67
CA SER A 124 15.04 10.41 -3.83
C SER A 124 16.12 11.27 -4.48
N LEU A 125 16.17 11.34 -5.81
CA LEU A 125 17.09 12.21 -6.56
C LEU A 125 16.62 13.67 -6.58
N LYS A 126 15.31 13.92 -6.42
CA LYS A 126 14.73 15.27 -6.39
C LYS A 126 14.94 15.96 -5.04
N ILE A 127 15.12 15.18 -3.97
CA ILE A 127 15.35 15.69 -2.61
C ILE A 127 16.82 16.11 -2.50
N LYS A 128 17.05 17.40 -2.27
CA LYS A 128 18.39 17.95 -2.06
C LYS A 128 18.79 17.72 -0.59
N ASP A 129 19.97 17.12 -0.40
CA ASP A 129 20.67 17.00 0.88
C ASP A 129 20.00 16.17 2.00
N GLU A 130 18.83 15.60 1.79
CA GLU A 130 18.17 14.72 2.76
C GLU A 130 18.12 13.25 2.28
N LYS A 131 18.03 12.34 3.25
CA LYS A 131 17.70 10.94 3.00
C LYS A 131 16.17 10.79 2.97
N LEU A 132 15.65 10.15 1.95
CA LEU A 132 14.24 9.74 1.94
C LEU A 132 14.03 8.59 2.92
N HIS A 133 13.37 8.87 4.05
CA HIS A 133 12.95 7.83 4.97
C HIS A 133 11.75 7.07 4.41
N PHE A 134 11.84 5.74 4.41
CA PHE A 134 10.83 4.85 3.88
C PHE A 134 10.61 3.66 4.82
N THR A 135 9.36 3.41 5.19
CA THR A 135 8.96 2.22 5.97
C THR A 135 7.97 1.40 5.15
N PRO A 136 8.34 0.20 4.70
CA PRO A 136 7.38 -0.73 4.13
C PRO A 136 6.52 -1.33 5.25
N VAL A 137 5.21 -1.25 5.12
CA VAL A 137 4.25 -1.83 6.08
C VAL A 137 3.62 -3.09 5.51
N LEU A 138 3.17 -3.02 4.27
CA LEU A 138 2.57 -4.12 3.53
C LEU A 138 2.92 -4.00 2.06
N GLN A 139 3.24 -5.12 1.43
CA GLN A 139 3.32 -5.21 -0.03
C GLN A 139 2.89 -6.61 -0.46
N ALA A 140 1.77 -6.66 -1.14
CA ALA A 140 1.10 -7.91 -1.40
C ALA A 140 0.25 -7.84 -2.67
N GLY A 141 0.87 -8.15 -3.80
CA GLY A 141 0.22 -7.97 -5.08
C GLY A 141 -0.12 -6.51 -5.34
N ASP A 142 -1.39 -6.21 -5.44
CA ASP A 142 -1.93 -4.86 -5.65
C ASP A 142 -2.14 -4.04 -4.37
N ASP A 143 -2.01 -4.68 -3.21
CA ASP A 143 -2.12 -4.00 -1.91
C ASP A 143 -0.74 -3.52 -1.43
N ILE A 144 -0.59 -2.21 -1.28
CA ILE A 144 0.62 -1.58 -0.73
C ILE A 144 0.23 -0.69 0.45
N CYS A 145 0.98 -0.80 1.55
CA CYS A 145 0.96 0.19 2.62
C CYS A 145 2.40 0.57 2.98
N LEU A 146 2.67 1.87 3.05
CA LEU A 146 3.99 2.40 3.33
C LEU A 146 3.93 3.71 4.11
N ILE A 147 5.07 4.08 4.71
CA ILE A 147 5.23 5.36 5.40
C ILE A 147 6.40 6.13 4.78
N VAL A 148 6.19 7.42 4.59
CA VAL A 148 7.22 8.41 4.23
C VAL A 148 7.05 9.66 5.09
N LYS A 149 7.94 10.65 4.99
CA LYS A 149 7.67 11.98 5.54
C LYS A 149 6.43 12.58 4.89
N ALA A 150 5.62 13.29 5.66
CA ALA A 150 4.34 13.85 5.19
C ALA A 150 4.46 14.75 3.96
N GLU A 151 5.51 15.57 3.91
CA GLU A 151 5.79 16.51 2.81
C GLU A 151 5.98 15.84 1.44
N HIS A 152 6.33 14.54 1.43
CA HIS A 152 6.57 13.76 0.22
C HIS A 152 5.40 12.82 -0.12
N ALA A 153 4.45 12.63 0.80
CA ALA A 153 3.51 11.52 0.75
C ALA A 153 2.58 11.56 -0.46
N ILE A 154 1.98 12.71 -0.74
CA ILE A 154 1.01 12.85 -1.84
C ILE A 154 1.71 12.72 -3.19
N GLU A 155 2.90 13.34 -3.35
CA GLU A 155 3.63 13.29 -4.61
C GLU A 155 4.15 11.89 -4.90
N ILE A 156 4.69 11.18 -3.90
CA ILE A 156 5.11 9.78 -4.03
C ILE A 156 3.90 8.89 -4.37
N ALA A 157 2.78 9.05 -3.68
CA ALA A 157 1.57 8.28 -3.98
C ALA A 157 1.11 8.49 -5.43
N ALA A 158 1.08 9.74 -5.89
CA ALA A 158 0.75 10.09 -7.27
C ALA A 158 1.72 9.47 -8.28
N GLY A 159 3.00 9.53 -7.99
CA GLY A 159 4.05 8.94 -8.83
C GLY A 159 3.92 7.42 -8.95
N ILE A 160 3.69 6.72 -7.83
CA ILE A 160 3.50 5.26 -7.85
C ILE A 160 2.30 4.88 -8.73
N ILE A 161 1.15 5.53 -8.58
CA ILE A 161 -0.04 5.20 -9.37
C ILE A 161 0.20 5.47 -10.87
N ARG A 162 0.88 6.57 -11.19
CA ARG A 162 1.25 6.90 -12.57
C ARG A 162 2.15 5.82 -13.16
N ARG A 163 3.13 5.32 -12.41
CA ARG A 163 4.02 4.24 -12.85
C ARG A 163 3.30 2.91 -13.00
N ILE A 164 2.37 2.57 -12.11
CA ILE A 164 1.51 1.38 -12.27
C ILE A 164 0.81 1.41 -13.63
N LYS A 165 0.21 2.57 -13.98
CA LYS A 165 -0.41 2.79 -15.27
C LYS A 165 0.58 2.61 -16.43
N GLU A 166 1.75 3.24 -16.37
CA GLU A 166 2.76 3.17 -17.43
C GLU A 166 3.33 1.76 -17.60
N THR A 167 3.73 1.12 -16.50
CA THR A 167 4.36 -0.22 -16.50
C THR A 167 3.40 -1.31 -16.97
N SER A 168 2.10 -1.15 -16.68
CA SER A 168 1.09 -2.14 -17.08
C SER A 168 0.65 -2.06 -18.54
N LYS A 169 0.80 -0.92 -19.23
CA LYS A 169 0.35 -0.73 -20.63
C LYS A 169 0.89 -1.77 -21.61
N ASN A 170 2.11 -2.22 -21.42
CA ASN A 170 2.80 -3.14 -22.32
C ASN A 170 2.94 -4.55 -21.75
N ASN A 171 2.17 -4.88 -20.70
CA ASN A 171 2.25 -6.21 -20.08
C ASN A 171 1.32 -7.19 -20.80
N GLU A 172 1.90 -8.07 -21.62
CA GLU A 172 1.15 -9.04 -22.45
C GLU A 172 0.37 -10.06 -21.60
N VAL A 173 0.84 -10.40 -20.40
CA VAL A 173 0.15 -11.34 -19.52
C VAL A 173 -1.10 -10.70 -18.92
N LEU A 174 -1.02 -9.43 -18.51
CA LEU A 174 -2.15 -8.72 -17.89
C LEU A 174 -3.17 -8.24 -18.91
N LYS A 175 -2.74 -7.91 -20.13
CA LYS A 175 -3.57 -7.33 -21.19
C LYS A 175 -4.83 -8.13 -21.50
N GLN A 176 -4.75 -9.45 -21.47
CA GLN A 176 -5.89 -10.34 -21.74
C GLN A 176 -6.98 -10.31 -20.64
N TYR A 177 -6.63 -9.86 -19.42
CA TYR A 177 -7.56 -9.80 -18.29
C TYR A 177 -8.02 -8.37 -17.98
N MET A 178 -7.24 -7.37 -18.36
CA MET A 178 -7.55 -5.96 -18.12
C MET A 178 -8.86 -5.55 -18.84
N VAL A 179 -9.56 -4.59 -18.25
CA VAL A 179 -10.78 -4.00 -18.84
C VAL A 179 -10.43 -2.86 -19.80
N GLN A 180 -9.24 -2.31 -19.66
CA GLN A 180 -8.65 -1.22 -20.46
C GLN A 180 -7.16 -1.51 -20.66
N ASP A 181 -6.49 -0.73 -21.48
CA ASP A 181 -5.09 -0.99 -21.87
C ASP A 181 -4.05 -0.85 -20.74
N TYR A 182 -4.46 -0.52 -19.52
CA TYR A 182 -3.59 -0.36 -18.36
C TYR A 182 -4.33 -0.62 -17.04
N LEU A 183 -3.54 -0.85 -15.97
CA LEU A 183 -4.04 -0.92 -14.61
C LEU A 183 -4.28 0.48 -14.04
N THR A 184 -5.26 0.57 -13.17
CA THR A 184 -5.50 1.74 -12.32
C THR A 184 -5.53 1.32 -10.86
N ALA A 185 -5.19 2.25 -9.98
CA ALA A 185 -5.22 2.05 -8.55
C ALA A 185 -5.79 3.28 -7.85
N CYS A 186 -6.36 3.08 -6.67
CA CYS A 186 -6.75 4.18 -5.78
C CYS A 186 -5.83 4.21 -4.58
N THR A 187 -5.69 5.39 -4.00
CA THR A 187 -4.84 5.57 -2.83
C THR A 187 -5.48 6.47 -1.79
N GLY A 188 -5.21 6.14 -0.52
CA GLY A 188 -5.50 6.98 0.62
C GLY A 188 -4.22 7.41 1.32
N VAL A 189 -4.09 8.69 1.66
CA VAL A 189 -2.93 9.24 2.36
C VAL A 189 -3.38 9.88 3.67
N ALA A 190 -3.02 9.26 4.80
CA ALA A 190 -3.23 9.83 6.12
C ALA A 190 -1.98 10.58 6.57
N ILE A 191 -2.07 11.88 6.72
CA ILE A 191 -0.99 12.73 7.24
C ILE A 191 -1.22 12.89 8.75
N ALA A 192 -0.33 12.34 9.56
CA ALA A 192 -0.44 12.34 11.01
C ALA A 192 0.89 12.70 11.69
N ARG A 193 0.86 13.13 12.95
CA ARG A 193 2.11 13.27 13.73
C ARG A 193 2.80 11.92 13.86
N TYR A 194 4.12 11.88 13.83
CA TYR A 194 4.89 10.64 13.99
C TYR A 194 4.57 9.89 15.30
N SER A 195 4.08 10.60 16.32
CA SER A 195 3.64 10.05 17.62
C SER A 195 2.16 9.64 17.65
N TYR A 196 1.42 9.82 16.55
CA TYR A 196 0.04 9.38 16.45
C TYR A 196 -0.01 7.83 16.44
N PRO A 197 -1.04 7.21 17.05
CA PRO A 197 -1.16 5.75 17.04
C PRO A 197 -1.12 5.21 15.61
N PHE A 198 -0.08 4.47 15.30
CA PHE A 198 0.20 3.98 13.94
C PHE A 198 -0.99 3.21 13.33
N PHE A 199 -1.56 2.29 14.12
CA PHE A 199 -2.69 1.49 13.66
C PHE A 199 -3.92 2.34 13.27
N GLU A 200 -4.16 3.45 13.98
CA GLU A 200 -5.25 4.37 13.63
C GLU A 200 -4.93 5.15 12.35
N ALA A 201 -3.66 5.55 12.14
CA ALA A 201 -3.25 6.20 10.88
C ALA A 201 -3.42 5.27 9.67
N VAL A 202 -3.10 3.98 9.82
CA VAL A 202 -3.35 2.97 8.76
C VAL A 202 -4.84 2.85 8.47
N LYS A 203 -5.71 2.76 9.49
CA LYS A 203 -7.16 2.71 9.28
C LYS A 203 -7.69 3.93 8.54
N VAL A 204 -7.15 5.12 8.85
CA VAL A 204 -7.51 6.35 8.15
C VAL A 204 -7.11 6.25 6.68
N SER A 205 -5.88 5.86 6.37
CA SER A 205 -5.42 5.73 4.99
C SER A 205 -6.21 4.68 4.20
N GLU A 206 -6.54 3.53 4.81
CA GLU A 206 -7.42 2.51 4.21
C GLU A 206 -8.84 3.03 3.93
N HIS A 207 -9.39 3.82 4.85
CA HIS A 207 -10.71 4.43 4.68
C HIS A 207 -10.70 5.42 3.50
N LEU A 208 -9.70 6.30 3.45
CA LEU A 208 -9.51 7.26 2.37
C LEU A 208 -9.33 6.55 1.01
N CYS A 209 -8.57 5.46 0.97
CA CYS A 209 -8.41 4.64 -0.23
C CYS A 209 -9.74 4.04 -0.68
N ARG A 210 -10.56 3.57 0.25
CA ARG A 210 -11.89 3.03 -0.04
C ARG A 210 -12.83 4.09 -0.61
N GLU A 211 -12.85 5.29 -0.03
CA GLU A 211 -13.63 6.41 -0.57
C GLU A 211 -13.18 6.79 -1.99
N ALA A 212 -11.87 6.82 -2.24
CA ALA A 212 -11.33 7.02 -3.59
C ALA A 212 -11.82 5.93 -4.57
N LYS A 213 -11.91 4.67 -4.13
CA LYS A 213 -12.49 3.57 -4.92
C LYS A 213 -13.97 3.72 -5.19
N GLU A 214 -14.75 4.18 -4.21
CA GLU A 214 -16.19 4.41 -4.40
C GLU A 214 -16.45 5.40 -5.54
N ILE A 215 -15.61 6.44 -5.68
CA ILE A 215 -15.72 7.38 -6.79
C ILE A 215 -15.48 6.72 -8.13
N THR A 216 -14.53 5.79 -8.24
CA THR A 216 -14.34 5.03 -9.49
C THR A 216 -15.57 4.21 -9.88
N HIS A 217 -16.39 3.82 -8.91
CA HIS A 217 -17.63 3.08 -9.17
C HIS A 217 -18.81 3.99 -9.51
N LEU A 218 -18.86 5.19 -8.91
CA LEU A 218 -19.93 6.17 -9.13
C LEU A 218 -19.74 6.93 -10.43
N ALA A 219 -18.50 7.24 -10.80
CA ALA A 219 -18.18 7.81 -12.09
C ALA A 219 -18.47 6.76 -13.18
N LYS A 220 -19.68 6.82 -13.76
CA LYS A 220 -19.99 6.07 -14.98
C LYS A 220 -19.19 6.74 -16.10
N PRO A 221 -18.09 6.15 -16.57
CA PRO A 221 -17.36 6.73 -17.67
C PRO A 221 -18.29 6.78 -18.88
N SER A 222 -18.31 7.90 -19.59
CA SER A 222 -18.94 7.99 -20.91
C SER A 222 -18.32 6.93 -21.81
N PRO A 223 -19.04 6.42 -22.85
CA PRO A 223 -18.47 5.48 -23.78
C PRO A 223 -17.16 6.05 -24.37
N GLY A 224 -16.05 5.39 -24.08
CA GLY A 224 -14.71 5.84 -24.48
C GLY A 224 -13.89 6.58 -23.39
N GLU A 225 -14.47 6.93 -22.27
CA GLU A 225 -13.70 7.43 -21.11
C GLU A 225 -13.06 6.27 -20.34
N LEU A 226 -11.77 6.38 -20.15
CA LEU A 226 -10.98 5.41 -19.39
C LEU A 226 -11.19 5.65 -17.90
N LYS A 227 -11.24 4.58 -17.13
CA LYS A 227 -11.28 4.67 -15.67
C LYS A 227 -9.97 5.25 -15.15
N ASN A 228 -10.07 6.23 -14.26
CA ASN A 228 -8.92 6.92 -13.70
C ASN A 228 -8.51 6.32 -12.34
N SER A 229 -7.31 6.67 -11.94
CA SER A 229 -6.82 6.49 -10.56
C SER A 229 -7.19 7.73 -9.75
N PHE A 230 -7.42 7.53 -8.43
CA PHE A 230 -7.79 8.63 -7.53
C PHE A 230 -6.92 8.60 -6.28
N ILE A 231 -6.59 9.78 -5.77
CA ILE A 231 -5.97 9.97 -4.45
C ILE A 231 -6.96 10.72 -3.56
N ASN A 232 -7.17 10.20 -2.36
CA ASN A 232 -7.85 10.90 -1.29
C ASN A 232 -6.89 11.07 -0.11
N TRP A 233 -6.88 12.23 0.53
CA TRP A 233 -5.96 12.50 1.63
C TRP A 233 -6.59 13.33 2.74
N GLU A 234 -6.05 13.17 3.96
CA GLU A 234 -6.47 13.95 5.12
C GLU A 234 -5.30 14.19 6.08
N VAL A 235 -5.31 15.39 6.69
CA VAL A 235 -4.42 15.73 7.81
C VAL A 235 -5.15 15.42 9.11
N VAL A 236 -4.69 14.39 9.82
CA VAL A 236 -5.27 13.96 11.11
C VAL A 236 -4.81 14.90 12.22
N GLN A 237 -5.70 15.78 12.67
CA GLN A 237 -5.36 16.85 13.62
C GLN A 237 -5.57 16.47 15.09
N SER A 238 -6.42 15.50 15.40
CA SER A 238 -6.75 15.11 16.78
C SER A 238 -6.72 13.60 16.95
N GLN A 239 -6.44 13.17 18.19
CA GLN A 239 -6.72 11.78 18.56
C GLN A 239 -8.25 11.60 18.46
N VAL A 240 -8.64 10.53 17.77
CA VAL A 240 -10.04 10.09 17.82
C VAL A 240 -10.35 9.75 19.29
N GLU A 241 -11.30 10.43 19.89
CA GLU A 241 -11.73 10.12 21.27
C GLU A 241 -12.04 8.63 21.39
N ARG A 242 -11.65 8.01 22.51
CA ARG A 242 -11.90 6.58 22.76
C ARG A 242 -13.39 6.28 22.54
N GLY A 243 -13.69 5.50 21.50
CA GLY A 243 -15.05 5.11 21.13
C GLY A 243 -15.63 5.76 19.87
N PHE A 244 -15.00 6.81 19.32
CA PHE A 244 -15.37 7.34 18.01
C PHE A 244 -14.63 6.60 16.91
N LYS A 245 -15.38 6.00 15.99
CA LYS A 245 -14.80 5.50 14.75
C LYS A 245 -14.50 6.68 13.84
N TYR A 246 -13.36 6.66 13.16
CA TYR A 246 -13.00 7.66 12.15
C TYR A 246 -14.14 7.93 11.15
N GLU A 247 -14.84 6.87 10.71
CA GLU A 247 -16.01 6.93 9.85
C GLU A 247 -17.14 7.84 10.37
N GLN A 248 -17.28 7.97 11.70
CA GLN A 248 -18.26 8.87 12.32
C GLN A 248 -17.79 10.33 12.33
N CYS A 249 -16.46 10.54 12.46
CA CYS A 249 -15.89 11.88 12.39
C CYS A 249 -15.96 12.46 10.97
N VAL A 250 -15.77 11.64 9.94
CA VAL A 250 -15.81 12.05 8.53
C VAL A 250 -17.23 12.40 8.08
N ARG A 251 -18.25 11.69 8.57
CA ARG A 251 -19.67 12.01 8.25
C ARG A 251 -20.07 13.42 8.63
N ASN A 252 -19.37 14.04 9.58
CA ASN A 252 -19.63 15.39 10.05
C ASN A 252 -18.77 16.46 9.38
N ARG A 253 -17.94 16.09 8.39
CA ARG A 253 -17.09 17.02 7.63
C ARG A 253 -17.62 17.14 6.21
N ASP A 254 -18.00 18.37 5.83
CA ASP A 254 -18.56 18.68 4.51
C ASP A 254 -17.52 18.81 3.38
N ILE A 255 -16.22 18.59 3.66
CA ILE A 255 -15.15 18.82 2.69
C ILE A 255 -14.41 17.51 2.45
N LYS A 256 -14.57 16.95 1.26
CA LYS A 256 -13.78 15.84 0.71
C LYS A 256 -12.99 16.35 -0.48
N GLU A 257 -11.69 16.41 -0.34
CA GLU A 257 -10.81 16.75 -1.45
C GLU A 257 -10.32 15.48 -2.15
N ILE A 258 -10.66 15.34 -3.41
CA ILE A 258 -10.27 14.21 -4.25
C ILE A 258 -9.66 14.74 -5.52
N PHE A 259 -8.43 14.32 -5.82
CA PHE A 259 -7.70 14.74 -6.99
C PHE A 259 -7.71 13.66 -8.08
N HIS A 260 -7.94 14.08 -9.31
CA HIS A 260 -7.76 13.28 -10.50
C HIS A 260 -6.28 13.28 -10.92
N ILE A 261 -5.74 12.09 -11.25
CA ILE A 261 -4.36 11.91 -11.70
C ILE A 261 -4.33 11.29 -13.10
#